data_5d76b9f6c45a1c3d0e770851465d0916
#
_entry.id   5d76b9f6c45a1c3d0e770851465d0916
#
_cell.length_a   1.000
_cell.length_b   1.000
_cell.length_c   1.000
_cell.angle_alpha   90.00
_cell.angle_beta   90.00
_cell.angle_gamma   90.00
#
_symmetry.space_group_name_H-M   'P 1'
#
loop_
_entity.id
_entity.type
_entity.pdbx_description
1 polymer ?
#
loop_
_entity_poly.entity_id
_entity_poly.type
_entity_poly.pdbx_seq_one_letter_code
_entity_poly.pdbx_strand_id
1 'polypeptide(L)'
;MTSKIISGGKSGGIPRGLKKQAVMADESRVLASVIKSENGEQSFRRDFTLISPPYDIAALRDVVDNSNILNQCIEAYATNVAGFGLDLRYKMDDSNENEETKAEWDVLTELLNELSFERPPKEIIQEVIRQVEECGNGYFEVIRNGVGHVVGIDSIKPEFMTVTKQNVVTNDQGQQIKVRYFNYRDNSDDSSVNSGTWFKTYGDTTPLDTNGSIGNGTATEVIHIKIGDFQSPYGVPRWIGPLIKIIGNRKADELNYRYFVQGRQHSSGNHA
;
A
#
# COMPACT_ATOMS: atom_id res chain seq x y z
N MET A 1 52.00 -41.79 -30.29
CA MET A 1 51.61 -40.52 -30.89
C MET A 1 50.85 -39.73 -29.83
N THR A 2 51.36 -38.59 -29.51
CA THR A 2 51.26 -37.80 -28.32
C THR A 2 49.93 -37.07 -28.20
N SER A 3 49.17 -37.30 -27.11
CA SER A 3 48.02 -36.51 -26.71
C SER A 3 48.49 -35.39 -25.77
N LYS A 4 48.24 -34.16 -26.16
CA LYS A 4 48.55 -32.96 -25.39
C LYS A 4 47.36 -32.59 -24.54
N ILE A 5 47.50 -32.76 -23.22
CA ILE A 5 46.54 -32.26 -22.22
C ILE A 5 46.83 -30.77 -22.06
N ILE A 6 45.81 -29.92 -22.28
CA ILE A 6 45.88 -28.50 -21.96
C ILE A 6 45.22 -28.29 -20.62
N SER A 7 46.03 -27.95 -19.63
CA SER A 7 45.64 -27.61 -18.28
C SER A 7 45.26 -26.13 -18.13
N GLY A 8 44.32 -25.84 -17.26
CA GLY A 8 44.38 -24.65 -16.43
C GLY A 8 43.64 -23.44 -16.92
N GLY A 9 42.31 -23.45 -16.79
CA GLY A 9 41.55 -22.22 -16.69
C GLY A 9 41.73 -21.61 -15.28
N LYS A 10 42.50 -20.53 -15.17
CA LYS A 10 42.56 -19.70 -13.96
C LYS A 10 41.18 -19.09 -13.70
N SER A 11 40.56 -19.40 -12.58
CA SER A 11 39.38 -18.69 -12.09
C SER A 11 39.81 -17.26 -11.75
N GLY A 12 39.57 -16.32 -12.64
CA GLY A 12 39.80 -14.91 -12.42
C GLY A 12 38.82 -14.38 -11.36
N GLY A 13 39.28 -14.23 -10.13
CA GLY A 13 38.51 -13.55 -9.10
C GLY A 13 38.18 -12.12 -9.57
N ILE A 14 36.92 -11.75 -9.47
CA ILE A 14 36.47 -10.39 -9.82
C ILE A 14 37.27 -9.36 -9.01
N PRO A 15 37.88 -8.36 -9.63
CA PRO A 15 38.69 -7.34 -8.95
C PRO A 15 37.84 -6.62 -7.87
N ARG A 16 38.45 -6.32 -6.70
CA ARG A 16 37.76 -5.66 -5.57
C ARG A 16 37.04 -4.37 -5.94
N GLY A 17 37.54 -3.62 -6.92
CA GLY A 17 36.93 -2.41 -7.44
C GLY A 17 35.62 -2.64 -8.18
N LEU A 18 35.54 -3.71 -9.00
CA LEU A 18 34.31 -4.09 -9.71
C LEU A 18 33.21 -4.58 -8.77
N LYS A 19 33.56 -5.26 -7.66
CA LYS A 19 32.59 -5.66 -6.65
C LYS A 19 31.97 -4.47 -5.94
N LYS A 20 32.74 -3.41 -5.62
CA LYS A 20 32.19 -2.17 -5.04
C LYS A 20 31.26 -1.44 -6.01
N GLN A 21 31.62 -1.34 -7.28
CA GLN A 21 30.78 -0.72 -8.31
C GLN A 21 29.47 -1.49 -8.53
N ALA A 22 29.49 -2.82 -8.50
CA ALA A 22 28.29 -3.64 -8.64
C ALA A 22 27.32 -3.46 -7.46
N VAL A 23 27.83 -3.35 -6.21
CA VAL A 23 27.01 -3.10 -5.01
C VAL A 23 26.37 -1.72 -5.07
N MET A 24 27.15 -0.67 -5.41
CA MET A 24 26.61 0.69 -5.53
C MET A 24 25.60 0.83 -6.67
N ALA A 25 25.79 0.09 -7.77
CA ALA A 25 24.81 0.08 -8.88
C ALA A 25 23.49 -0.59 -8.50
N ASP A 26 23.52 -1.59 -7.62
CA ASP A 26 22.32 -2.27 -7.12
C ASP A 26 21.52 -1.38 -6.15
N GLU A 27 22.21 -0.70 -5.23
CA GLU A 27 21.60 0.27 -4.31
C GLU A 27 20.97 1.44 -5.07
N SER A 28 21.64 1.98 -6.08
CA SER A 28 21.08 3.06 -6.89
C SER A 28 19.89 2.61 -7.74
N ARG A 29 19.81 1.34 -8.15
CA ARG A 29 18.66 0.76 -8.85
C ARG A 29 17.46 0.63 -7.92
N VAL A 30 17.63 0.12 -6.69
CA VAL A 30 16.55 0.02 -5.72
C VAL A 30 16.04 1.42 -5.37
N LEU A 31 16.94 2.38 -5.13
CA LEU A 31 16.57 3.75 -4.87
C LEU A 31 15.82 4.37 -6.06
N ALA A 32 16.30 4.16 -7.28
CA ALA A 32 15.64 4.64 -8.49
C ALA A 32 14.28 3.96 -8.76
N SER A 33 14.08 2.70 -8.32
CA SER A 33 12.79 2.04 -8.43
C SER A 33 11.76 2.60 -7.46
N VAL A 34 12.19 3.07 -6.29
CA VAL A 34 11.30 3.65 -5.28
C VAL A 34 10.93 5.10 -5.62
N ILE A 35 11.91 5.90 -6.10
CA ILE A 35 11.69 7.31 -6.40
C ILE A 35 11.19 7.44 -7.85
N LYS A 36 9.90 7.70 -8.00
CA LYS A 36 9.37 8.18 -9.29
C LYS A 36 9.68 9.66 -9.44
N SER A 37 9.89 10.11 -10.68
CA SER A 37 10.13 11.53 -10.99
C SER A 37 9.10 12.43 -10.30
N GLU A 38 9.54 13.55 -9.71
CA GLU A 38 8.69 14.53 -9.03
C GLU A 38 7.56 15.08 -9.91
N ASN A 39 7.72 15.01 -11.22
CA ASN A 39 6.69 15.31 -12.20
C ASN A 39 5.92 14.05 -12.53
N GLY A 40 5.12 13.54 -11.59
CA GLY A 40 4.28 12.37 -11.81
C GLY A 40 3.53 12.48 -13.13
N GLU A 41 3.72 11.49 -14.01
CA GLU A 41 3.04 11.44 -15.29
C GLU A 41 1.53 11.56 -15.07
N GLN A 42 0.94 12.65 -15.54
CA GLN A 42 -0.50 12.84 -15.57
C GLN A 42 -1.04 12.04 -16.76
N SER A 43 -1.76 10.98 -16.50
CA SER A 43 -2.51 10.31 -17.54
C SER A 43 -3.95 10.79 -17.53
N PHE A 44 -4.49 11.03 -18.73
CA PHE A 44 -5.90 11.36 -18.89
C PHE A 44 -6.68 10.08 -19.15
N ARG A 45 -7.73 9.88 -18.37
CA ARG A 45 -8.68 8.82 -18.60
C ARG A 45 -10.07 9.40 -18.62
N ARG A 46 -10.70 9.34 -19.77
CA ARG A 46 -12.03 9.97 -20.00
C ARG A 46 -12.01 11.42 -19.57
N ASP A 47 -12.89 11.80 -18.64
CA ASP A 47 -13.04 13.18 -18.16
C ASP A 47 -12.15 13.50 -16.95
N PHE A 48 -11.34 12.53 -16.48
CA PHE A 48 -10.57 12.67 -15.24
C PHE A 48 -9.06 12.59 -15.49
N THR A 49 -8.32 13.50 -14.87
CA THR A 49 -6.85 13.47 -14.84
C THR A 49 -6.39 12.63 -13.66
N LEU A 50 -5.70 11.52 -13.93
CA LEU A 50 -5.06 10.68 -12.92
C LEU A 50 -3.68 11.24 -12.56
N ILE A 51 -3.33 11.21 -11.29
CA ILE A 51 -2.03 11.63 -10.75
C ILE A 51 -1.30 10.38 -10.29
N SER A 52 -0.07 10.18 -10.74
CA SER A 52 0.77 9.09 -10.27
C SER A 52 1.33 9.40 -8.87
N PRO A 53 1.50 8.37 -8.00
CA PRO A 53 2.13 8.57 -6.71
C PRO A 53 3.60 8.99 -6.86
N PRO A 54 4.15 9.79 -5.91
CA PRO A 54 5.53 10.27 -5.97
C PRO A 54 6.56 9.15 -5.79
N TYR A 55 6.16 8.05 -5.17
CA TYR A 55 6.96 6.85 -4.97
C TYR A 55 6.28 5.64 -5.61
N ASP A 56 7.07 4.65 -6.00
CA ASP A 56 6.52 3.37 -6.43
C ASP A 56 6.04 2.58 -5.20
N ILE A 57 4.72 2.40 -5.07
CA ILE A 57 4.10 1.76 -3.91
C ILE A 57 4.50 0.29 -3.81
N ALA A 58 4.59 -0.42 -4.92
CA ALA A 58 5.03 -1.80 -4.93
C ALA A 58 6.49 -1.93 -4.48
N ALA A 59 7.36 -1.03 -4.97
CA ALA A 59 8.76 -1.01 -4.54
C ALA A 59 8.92 -0.63 -3.05
N LEU A 60 8.08 0.25 -2.50
CA LEU A 60 8.06 0.54 -1.06
C LEU A 60 7.71 -0.70 -0.23
N ARG A 61 6.70 -1.46 -0.64
CA ARG A 61 6.33 -2.73 0.01
C ARG A 61 7.45 -3.75 -0.06
N ASP A 62 8.11 -3.89 -1.21
CA ASP A 62 9.29 -4.75 -1.35
C ASP A 62 10.41 -4.40 -0.36
N VAL A 63 10.63 -3.10 -0.10
CA VAL A 63 11.60 -2.66 0.91
C VAL A 63 11.18 -3.10 2.31
N VAL A 64 9.91 -2.97 2.68
CA VAL A 64 9.38 -3.42 3.96
C VAL A 64 9.53 -4.93 4.12
N ASP A 65 9.09 -5.70 3.14
CA ASP A 65 9.10 -7.17 3.18
C ASP A 65 10.53 -7.73 3.26
N ASN A 66 11.47 -7.02 2.67
CA ASN A 66 12.88 -7.38 2.68
C ASN A 66 13.66 -6.82 3.89
N SER A 67 13.03 -6.03 4.75
CA SER A 67 13.63 -5.49 5.98
C SER A 67 12.94 -6.08 7.22
N ASN A 68 13.57 -7.08 7.83
CA ASN A 68 13.01 -7.79 8.98
C ASN A 68 12.63 -6.83 10.12
N ILE A 69 13.50 -5.87 10.46
CA ILE A 69 13.27 -4.93 11.56
C ILE A 69 12.10 -3.98 11.22
N LEU A 70 12.08 -3.42 10.00
CA LEU A 70 11.03 -2.50 9.59
C LEU A 70 9.67 -3.19 9.56
N ASN A 71 9.60 -4.39 9.00
CA ASN A 71 8.38 -5.19 8.94
C ASN A 71 7.84 -5.49 10.35
N GLN A 72 8.71 -5.91 11.29
CA GLN A 72 8.31 -6.15 12.68
C GLN A 72 7.80 -4.88 13.38
N CYS A 73 8.42 -3.73 13.13
CA CYS A 73 7.97 -2.46 13.68
C CYS A 73 6.58 -2.07 13.16
N ILE A 74 6.34 -2.23 11.86
CA ILE A 74 5.04 -1.95 11.23
C ILE A 74 3.98 -2.90 11.77
N GLU A 75 4.28 -4.19 11.84
CA GLU A 75 3.35 -5.19 12.38
C GLU A 75 2.99 -4.92 13.85
N ALA A 76 3.98 -4.60 14.67
CA ALA A 76 3.76 -4.23 16.06
C ALA A 76 2.88 -2.98 16.18
N TYR A 77 3.10 -1.97 15.32
CA TYR A 77 2.29 -0.76 15.29
C TYR A 77 0.84 -1.06 14.88
N ALA A 78 0.64 -1.78 13.78
CA ALA A 78 -0.68 -2.14 13.28
C ALA A 78 -1.46 -2.97 14.32
N THR A 79 -0.79 -3.93 14.97
CA THR A 79 -1.40 -4.74 16.03
C THR A 79 -1.77 -3.91 17.25
N ASN A 80 -0.93 -2.98 17.68
CA ASN A 80 -1.24 -2.15 18.84
C ASN A 80 -2.36 -1.14 18.58
N VAL A 81 -2.46 -0.60 17.36
CA VAL A 81 -3.48 0.39 17.01
C VAL A 81 -4.83 -0.27 16.73
N ALA A 82 -4.84 -1.36 15.96
CA ALA A 82 -6.07 -2.03 15.51
C ALA A 82 -6.39 -3.31 16.30
N GLY A 83 -5.48 -3.80 17.12
CA GLY A 83 -5.58 -5.10 17.76
C GLY A 83 -6.76 -5.28 18.71
N PHE A 84 -7.33 -4.19 19.20
CA PHE A 84 -8.52 -4.22 20.05
C PHE A 84 -9.84 -4.20 19.25
N GLY A 85 -9.79 -3.97 17.93
CA GLY A 85 -10.98 -3.87 17.09
C GLY A 85 -11.78 -2.58 17.30
N LEU A 86 -13.07 -2.65 17.02
CA LEU A 86 -14.04 -1.57 17.24
C LEU A 86 -14.87 -1.89 18.47
N ASP A 87 -15.10 -0.88 19.31
CA ASP A 87 -15.93 -0.97 20.50
C ASP A 87 -16.99 0.13 20.49
N LEU A 88 -18.22 -0.25 20.76
CA LEU A 88 -19.32 0.69 20.87
C LEU A 88 -19.32 1.31 22.26
N ARG A 89 -19.56 2.62 22.33
CA ARG A 89 -19.73 3.34 23.58
C ARG A 89 -20.87 4.33 23.49
N TYR A 90 -21.65 4.40 24.53
CA TYR A 90 -22.66 5.45 24.65
C TYR A 90 -21.99 6.82 24.66
N LYS A 91 -22.54 7.75 23.89
CA LYS A 91 -22.07 9.13 23.85
C LYS A 91 -22.42 9.91 25.12
N MET A 92 -23.45 9.48 25.84
CA MET A 92 -23.94 10.06 27.08
C MET A 92 -23.73 9.09 28.24
N ASP A 93 -23.71 9.61 29.49
CA ASP A 93 -23.59 8.77 30.70
C ASP A 93 -24.65 7.69 30.73
N ASP A 94 -24.31 6.51 31.22
CA ASP A 94 -25.09 5.26 31.28
C ASP A 94 -26.47 5.41 32.01
N SER A 95 -26.71 6.56 32.67
CA SER A 95 -27.95 6.86 33.38
C SER A 95 -29.19 7.07 32.50
N ASN A 96 -29.03 7.13 31.18
CA ASN A 96 -30.13 7.39 30.22
C ASN A 96 -30.40 6.21 29.28
N GLU A 97 -30.13 4.99 29.69
CA GLU A 97 -30.55 3.81 28.92
C GLU A 97 -32.08 3.74 28.87
N ASN A 98 -32.64 3.96 27.69
CA ASN A 98 -34.03 3.72 27.39
C ASN A 98 -34.17 2.56 26.37
N GLU A 99 -35.38 2.13 26.10
CA GLU A 99 -35.63 1.04 25.14
C GLU A 99 -35.18 1.39 23.73
N GLU A 100 -35.25 2.65 23.32
CA GLU A 100 -34.83 3.13 22.01
C GLU A 100 -33.29 3.03 21.87
N THR A 101 -32.53 3.48 22.88
CA THR A 101 -31.05 3.40 22.85
C THR A 101 -30.54 1.96 22.91
N LYS A 102 -31.30 1.05 23.58
CA LYS A 102 -30.97 -0.38 23.56
C LYS A 102 -31.20 -0.99 22.17
N ALA A 103 -32.33 -0.68 21.55
CA ALA A 103 -32.61 -1.15 20.19
C ALA A 103 -31.57 -0.63 19.16
N GLU A 104 -31.15 0.64 19.29
CA GLU A 104 -30.08 1.21 18.46
C GLU A 104 -28.72 0.52 18.70
N TRP A 105 -28.40 0.23 19.97
CA TRP A 105 -27.20 -0.52 20.35
C TRP A 105 -27.17 -1.92 19.74
N ASP A 106 -28.26 -2.64 19.78
CA ASP A 106 -28.36 -3.99 19.22
C ASP A 106 -28.15 -3.96 17.71
N VAL A 107 -28.78 -3.02 17.00
CA VAL A 107 -28.60 -2.83 15.54
C VAL A 107 -27.16 -2.48 15.19
N LEU A 108 -26.53 -1.58 15.96
CA LEU A 108 -25.13 -1.20 15.71
C LEU A 108 -24.17 -2.34 16.04
N THR A 109 -24.45 -3.14 17.06
CA THR A 109 -23.65 -4.31 17.41
C THR A 109 -23.73 -5.36 16.32
N GLU A 110 -24.92 -5.63 15.78
CA GLU A 110 -25.11 -6.54 14.65
C GLU A 110 -24.37 -6.03 13.42
N LEU A 111 -24.53 -4.75 13.07
CA LEU A 111 -23.82 -4.12 11.97
C LEU A 111 -22.30 -4.26 12.10
N LEU A 112 -21.74 -4.02 13.29
CA LEU A 112 -20.28 -4.14 13.51
C LEU A 112 -19.78 -5.59 13.36
N ASN A 113 -20.59 -6.56 13.78
CA ASN A 113 -20.25 -7.97 13.66
C ASN A 113 -20.32 -8.46 12.21
N GLU A 114 -21.25 -7.92 11.43
CA GLU A 114 -21.50 -8.29 10.04
C GLU A 114 -20.84 -7.34 9.03
N LEU A 115 -20.03 -6.39 9.50
CA LEU A 115 -19.42 -5.34 8.65
C LEU A 115 -18.49 -5.87 7.56
N SER A 116 -18.14 -7.14 7.61
CA SER A 116 -17.37 -7.81 6.56
C SER A 116 -17.83 -9.27 6.38
N PHE A 117 -17.90 -9.72 5.12
CA PHE A 117 -18.37 -11.05 4.77
C PHE A 117 -17.29 -12.13 4.85
N GLU A 118 -16.02 -11.78 4.58
CA GLU A 118 -14.94 -12.76 4.45
C GLU A 118 -13.99 -12.79 5.64
N ARG A 119 -13.81 -11.64 6.30
CA ARG A 119 -12.81 -11.47 7.36
C ARG A 119 -13.39 -10.63 8.50
N PRO A 120 -12.93 -10.87 9.75
CA PRO A 120 -13.34 -10.00 10.85
C PRO A 120 -12.99 -8.53 10.56
N PRO A 121 -13.86 -7.55 10.87
CA PRO A 121 -13.60 -6.11 10.65
C PRO A 121 -12.28 -5.63 11.25
N LYS A 122 -11.89 -6.21 12.39
CA LYS A 122 -10.60 -5.98 13.04
C LYS A 122 -9.40 -6.24 12.12
N GLU A 123 -9.42 -7.34 11.37
CA GLU A 123 -8.32 -7.71 10.46
C GLU A 123 -8.23 -6.74 9.27
N ILE A 124 -9.38 -6.28 8.77
CA ILE A 124 -9.42 -5.28 7.70
C ILE A 124 -8.82 -3.96 8.17
N ILE A 125 -9.19 -3.52 9.39
CA ILE A 125 -8.63 -2.30 9.97
C ILE A 125 -7.13 -2.44 10.18
N GLN A 126 -6.67 -3.57 10.70
CA GLN A 126 -5.25 -3.86 10.91
C GLN A 126 -4.49 -3.83 9.57
N GLU A 127 -5.04 -4.43 8.52
CA GLU A 127 -4.46 -4.43 7.18
C GLU A 127 -4.34 -3.01 6.62
N VAL A 128 -5.39 -2.20 6.71
CA VAL A 128 -5.35 -0.81 6.22
C VAL A 128 -4.34 0.03 7.01
N ILE A 129 -4.25 -0.13 8.34
CA ILE A 129 -3.23 0.55 9.14
C ILE A 129 -1.83 0.11 8.73
N ARG A 130 -1.63 -1.19 8.48
CA ARG A 130 -0.37 -1.72 7.94
C ARG A 130 -0.02 -1.08 6.60
N GLN A 131 -0.95 -1.02 5.65
CA GLN A 131 -0.76 -0.37 4.35
C GLN A 131 -0.36 1.12 4.50
N VAL A 132 -1.01 1.83 5.43
CA VAL A 132 -0.69 3.23 5.72
C VAL A 132 0.75 3.39 6.20
N GLU A 133 1.24 2.50 7.05
CA GLU A 133 2.64 2.54 7.52
C GLU A 133 3.63 2.03 6.46
N GLU A 134 3.25 1.08 5.60
CA GLU A 134 4.09 0.56 4.51
C GLU A 134 4.33 1.60 3.41
N CYS A 135 3.28 2.26 2.94
CA CYS A 135 3.36 3.11 1.75
C CYS A 135 2.78 4.53 1.94
N GLY A 136 2.34 4.88 3.15
CA GLY A 136 1.73 6.17 3.44
C GLY A 136 0.26 6.29 3.06
N ASN A 137 -0.34 5.27 2.45
CA ASN A 137 -1.71 5.28 1.93
C ASN A 137 -2.43 3.99 2.30
N GLY A 138 -3.69 4.11 2.72
CA GLY A 138 -4.57 2.98 2.97
C GLY A 138 -5.99 3.31 2.50
N TYR A 139 -6.71 2.30 2.04
CA TYR A 139 -8.01 2.47 1.44
C TYR A 139 -9.01 1.47 2.02
N PHE A 140 -10.15 2.00 2.52
CA PHE A 140 -11.33 1.20 2.82
C PHE A 140 -12.35 1.37 1.70
N GLU A 141 -12.82 0.29 1.14
CA GLU A 141 -14.04 0.27 0.35
C GLU A 141 -15.25 0.24 1.30
N VAL A 142 -16.25 1.06 1.01
CA VAL A 142 -17.52 1.08 1.73
C VAL A 142 -18.61 0.57 0.81
N ILE A 143 -19.15 -0.59 1.15
CA ILE A 143 -20.16 -1.27 0.37
C ILE A 143 -21.54 -0.89 0.89
N ARG A 144 -22.42 -0.41 -0.02
CA ARG A 144 -23.80 -0.06 0.31
C ARG A 144 -24.77 -1.01 -0.38
N ASN A 145 -25.93 -1.23 0.26
CA ASN A 145 -27.06 -1.93 -0.37
C ASN A 145 -27.82 -1.00 -1.32
N GLY A 146 -28.80 -1.55 -2.06
CA GLY A 146 -29.62 -0.79 -3.00
C GLY A 146 -30.48 0.32 -2.37
N VAL A 147 -30.60 0.36 -1.03
CA VAL A 147 -31.32 1.39 -0.27
C VAL A 147 -30.38 2.48 0.25
N GLY A 148 -29.05 2.29 0.11
CA GLY A 148 -28.02 3.25 0.51
C GLY A 148 -27.45 3.02 1.91
N HIS A 149 -27.86 1.98 2.64
CA HIS A 149 -27.25 1.63 3.93
C HIS A 149 -25.90 0.95 3.73
N VAL A 150 -24.93 1.26 4.59
CA VAL A 150 -23.65 0.57 4.64
C VAL A 150 -23.90 -0.86 5.11
N VAL A 151 -23.42 -1.83 4.33
CA VAL A 151 -23.56 -3.26 4.60
C VAL A 151 -22.20 -3.97 4.71
N GLY A 152 -21.12 -3.29 4.38
CA GLY A 152 -19.81 -3.88 4.50
C GLY A 152 -18.67 -2.90 4.29
N ILE A 153 -17.50 -3.32 4.73
CA ILE A 153 -16.22 -2.69 4.42
C ILE A 153 -15.23 -3.75 3.91
N ASP A 154 -14.30 -3.33 3.09
CA ASP A 154 -13.13 -4.15 2.73
C ASP A 154 -11.90 -3.26 2.55
N SER A 155 -10.72 -3.88 2.48
CA SER A 155 -9.46 -3.19 2.20
C SER A 155 -9.12 -3.26 0.72
N ILE A 156 -8.58 -2.17 0.18
CA ILE A 156 -8.10 -2.14 -1.21
C ILE A 156 -6.58 -1.98 -1.22
N LYS A 157 -5.91 -2.74 -2.09
CA LYS A 157 -4.45 -2.71 -2.22
C LYS A 157 -3.98 -1.38 -2.80
N PRO A 158 -3.11 -0.62 -2.10
CA PRO A 158 -2.66 0.70 -2.53
C PRO A 158 -1.86 0.70 -3.83
N GLU A 159 -1.13 -0.38 -4.13
CA GLU A 159 -0.30 -0.48 -5.35
C GLU A 159 -1.09 -0.38 -6.64
N PHE A 160 -2.36 -0.76 -6.62
CA PHE A 160 -3.24 -0.73 -7.78
C PHE A 160 -4.15 0.50 -7.83
N MET A 161 -4.08 1.36 -6.81
CA MET A 161 -4.96 2.51 -6.68
C MET A 161 -4.31 3.79 -7.23
N THR A 162 -5.01 4.46 -8.13
CA THR A 162 -4.61 5.76 -8.67
C THR A 162 -5.66 6.81 -8.34
N VAL A 163 -5.21 7.99 -7.92
CA VAL A 163 -6.07 9.09 -7.45
C VAL A 163 -6.20 10.17 -8.53
N THR A 164 -7.38 10.73 -8.70
CA THR A 164 -7.59 11.83 -9.64
C THR A 164 -7.14 13.18 -9.06
N LYS A 165 -6.91 14.14 -9.96
CA LYS A 165 -6.90 15.55 -9.59
C LYS A 165 -8.23 15.92 -8.94
N GLN A 166 -8.25 16.95 -8.10
CA GLN A 166 -9.50 17.47 -7.54
C GLN A 166 -10.44 17.93 -8.66
N ASN A 167 -11.66 17.40 -8.65
CA ASN A 167 -12.75 17.80 -9.51
C ASN A 167 -13.74 18.64 -8.71
N VAL A 168 -14.33 19.63 -9.36
CA VAL A 168 -15.41 20.44 -8.77
C VAL A 168 -16.72 19.86 -9.28
N VAL A 169 -17.51 19.34 -8.36
CA VAL A 169 -18.85 18.81 -8.67
C VAL A 169 -19.91 19.58 -7.89
N THR A 170 -21.12 19.61 -8.42
CA THR A 170 -22.26 20.21 -7.73
C THR A 170 -23.04 19.09 -7.03
N ASN A 171 -23.17 19.18 -5.70
CA ASN A 171 -23.96 18.23 -4.95
C ASN A 171 -25.47 18.44 -5.15
N ASP A 172 -26.29 17.54 -4.60
CA ASP A 172 -27.75 17.59 -4.70
C ASP A 172 -28.37 18.87 -4.10
N GLN A 173 -27.61 19.57 -3.26
CA GLN A 173 -28.00 20.85 -2.64
C GLN A 173 -27.57 22.07 -3.48
N GLY A 174 -27.01 21.88 -4.66
CA GLY A 174 -26.50 22.95 -5.54
C GLY A 174 -25.17 23.58 -5.10
N GLN A 175 -24.48 22.99 -4.11
CA GLN A 175 -23.20 23.50 -3.63
C GLN A 175 -22.05 22.88 -4.44
N GLN A 176 -21.06 23.72 -4.78
CA GLN A 176 -19.82 23.23 -5.40
C GLN A 176 -18.89 22.63 -4.36
N ILE A 177 -18.61 21.34 -4.49
CA ILE A 177 -17.68 20.60 -3.64
C ILE A 177 -16.49 20.10 -4.45
N LYS A 178 -15.34 19.99 -3.80
CA LYS A 178 -14.12 19.44 -4.41
C LYS A 178 -14.00 17.99 -4.01
N VAL A 179 -14.07 17.09 -4.96
CA VAL A 179 -13.98 15.66 -4.77
C VAL A 179 -12.81 15.05 -5.52
N ARG A 180 -12.39 13.88 -5.11
CA ARG A 180 -11.43 13.03 -5.83
C ARG A 180 -12.10 11.72 -6.13
N TYR A 181 -11.76 11.16 -7.27
CA TYR A 181 -12.14 9.81 -7.63
C TYR A 181 -10.90 8.91 -7.60
N PHE A 182 -11.13 7.61 -7.51
CA PHE A 182 -10.09 6.62 -7.42
C PHE A 182 -10.30 5.60 -8.55
N ASN A 183 -9.21 5.18 -9.17
CA ASN A 183 -9.23 4.14 -10.19
C ASN A 183 -8.35 2.98 -9.72
N TYR A 184 -8.95 1.84 -9.51
CA TYR A 184 -8.28 0.59 -9.20
C TYR A 184 -7.98 -0.15 -10.49
N ARG A 185 -6.73 -0.53 -10.66
CA ARG A 185 -6.28 -1.27 -11.83
C ARG A 185 -5.37 -2.40 -11.39
N ASP A 186 -5.89 -3.60 -11.36
CA ASP A 186 -5.08 -4.80 -11.27
C ASP A 186 -4.26 -4.98 -12.56
N ASN A 187 -3.00 -5.41 -12.44
CA ASN A 187 -2.09 -5.64 -13.57
C ASN A 187 -2.48 -6.84 -14.46
N SER A 188 -3.69 -7.34 -14.33
CA SER A 188 -4.21 -8.32 -15.28
C SER A 188 -4.25 -7.71 -16.68
N ASP A 189 -3.69 -8.37 -17.64
CA ASP A 189 -3.39 -8.14 -19.06
C ASP A 189 -4.25 -7.20 -19.92
N ASP A 190 -5.18 -6.44 -19.36
CA ASP A 190 -5.99 -5.50 -20.10
C ASP A 190 -5.29 -4.14 -20.27
N SER A 191 -4.54 -4.04 -21.38
CA SER A 191 -3.84 -2.82 -21.79
C SER A 191 -4.77 -1.70 -22.26
N SER A 192 -6.10 -1.88 -22.20
CA SER A 192 -7.04 -0.85 -22.63
C SER A 192 -6.94 0.38 -21.71
N VAL A 193 -6.81 1.55 -22.30
CA VAL A 193 -6.67 2.86 -21.61
C VAL A 193 -7.85 3.15 -20.67
N ASN A 194 -8.95 2.42 -20.83
CA ASN A 194 -10.20 2.60 -20.08
C ASN A 194 -10.48 1.47 -19.07
N SER A 195 -9.57 0.51 -18.88
CA SER A 195 -9.76 -0.57 -17.92
C SER A 195 -9.55 -0.09 -16.48
N GLY A 196 -10.23 -0.71 -15.55
CA GLY A 196 -10.14 -0.44 -14.13
C GLY A 196 -11.48 -0.06 -13.52
N THR A 197 -11.64 -0.41 -12.25
CA THR A 197 -12.83 -0.09 -11.47
C THR A 197 -12.69 1.30 -10.85
N TRP A 198 -13.71 2.11 -11.00
CA TRP A 198 -13.76 3.46 -10.45
C TRP A 198 -14.52 3.48 -9.13
N PHE A 199 -14.01 4.30 -8.21
CA PHE A 199 -14.57 4.53 -6.90
C PHE A 199 -14.72 6.03 -6.66
N LYS A 200 -15.71 6.40 -5.87
CA LYS A 200 -15.93 7.77 -5.41
C LYS A 200 -15.46 7.96 -3.97
N THR A 201 -15.20 9.20 -3.59
CA THR A 201 -14.90 9.54 -2.20
C THR A 201 -16.13 9.26 -1.32
N TYR A 202 -15.91 8.75 -0.12
CA TYR A 202 -16.97 8.50 0.86
C TYR A 202 -17.83 9.76 1.08
N GLY A 203 -19.15 9.58 0.97
CA GLY A 203 -20.13 10.66 1.11
C GLY A 203 -20.35 11.50 -0.15
N ASP A 204 -19.72 11.14 -1.29
CA ASP A 204 -19.97 11.81 -2.57
C ASP A 204 -21.25 11.26 -3.22
N THR A 205 -22.21 12.15 -3.50
CA THR A 205 -23.51 11.80 -4.11
C THR A 205 -23.46 11.77 -5.64
N THR A 206 -22.33 12.11 -6.27
CA THR A 206 -22.19 12.09 -7.73
C THR A 206 -22.52 10.69 -8.28
N PRO A 207 -23.36 10.58 -9.33
CA PRO A 207 -23.74 9.31 -9.93
C PRO A 207 -22.62 8.76 -10.83
N LEU A 208 -21.47 8.45 -10.23
CA LEU A 208 -20.33 7.84 -10.91
C LEU A 208 -20.57 6.34 -11.11
N ASP A 209 -20.29 5.84 -12.30
CA ASP A 209 -20.33 4.41 -12.61
C ASP A 209 -18.96 3.77 -12.38
N THR A 210 -18.96 2.46 -12.15
CA THR A 210 -17.73 1.65 -12.00
C THR A 210 -16.79 1.75 -13.20
N ASN A 211 -17.30 2.15 -14.35
CA ASN A 211 -16.51 2.38 -15.56
C ASN A 211 -15.94 3.82 -15.67
N GLY A 212 -16.20 4.71 -14.70
CA GLY A 212 -15.73 6.09 -14.67
C GLY A 212 -16.56 7.07 -15.49
N SER A 213 -17.77 6.71 -15.90
CA SER A 213 -18.73 7.64 -16.53
C SER A 213 -19.70 8.19 -15.47
N ILE A 214 -20.25 9.37 -15.70
CA ILE A 214 -21.35 9.88 -14.89
C ILE A 214 -22.65 9.32 -15.50
N GLY A 215 -23.42 8.55 -14.71
CA GLY A 215 -24.60 7.84 -15.18
C GLY A 215 -25.45 7.28 -14.05
N ASN A 216 -25.48 5.97 -13.86
CA ASN A 216 -26.37 5.29 -12.91
C ASN A 216 -25.83 5.20 -11.48
N GLY A 217 -24.61 5.66 -11.22
CA GLY A 217 -24.04 5.72 -9.87
C GLY A 217 -23.70 4.36 -9.26
N THR A 218 -23.16 3.43 -10.07
CA THR A 218 -22.82 2.06 -9.65
C THR A 218 -21.48 1.97 -8.90
N ALA A 219 -20.66 3.04 -8.92
CA ALA A 219 -19.38 3.06 -8.22
C ALA A 219 -19.55 3.05 -6.70
N THR A 220 -18.80 2.20 -6.02
CA THR A 220 -18.74 2.16 -4.55
C THR A 220 -17.88 3.30 -4.01
N GLU A 221 -17.92 3.48 -2.70
CA GLU A 221 -17.24 4.57 -2.02
C GLU A 221 -15.93 4.10 -1.40
N VAL A 222 -14.95 5.02 -1.35
CA VAL A 222 -13.65 4.76 -0.72
C VAL A 222 -13.35 5.81 0.35
N ILE A 223 -12.90 5.34 1.52
CA ILE A 223 -12.25 6.15 2.55
C ILE A 223 -10.74 6.04 2.34
N HIS A 224 -10.09 7.15 2.00
CA HIS A 224 -8.64 7.21 1.82
C HIS A 224 -7.98 7.77 3.08
N ILE A 225 -7.16 6.96 3.74
CA ILE A 225 -6.32 7.35 4.88
C ILE A 225 -4.90 7.54 4.38
N LYS A 226 -4.28 8.67 4.71
CA LYS A 226 -2.92 8.99 4.28
C LYS A 226 -2.11 9.68 5.36
N ILE A 227 -0.78 9.48 5.32
CA ILE A 227 0.20 10.17 6.18
C ILE A 227 0.87 11.30 5.39
N GLY A 228 1.08 12.44 6.02
CA GLY A 228 1.91 13.53 5.50
C GLY A 228 1.13 14.69 4.90
N ASP A 229 1.60 15.23 3.77
CA ASP A 229 1.10 16.48 3.21
C ASP A 229 -0.37 16.42 2.80
N PHE A 230 -1.17 17.35 3.32
CA PHE A 230 -2.59 17.46 2.97
C PHE A 230 -2.81 18.00 1.53
N GLN A 231 -1.82 18.64 0.93
CA GLN A 231 -1.91 19.16 -0.44
C GLN A 231 -1.67 18.08 -1.49
N SER A 232 -0.81 17.09 -1.17
CA SER A 232 -0.59 15.94 -2.04
C SER A 232 -1.82 15.01 -2.07
N PRO A 233 -2.19 14.45 -3.24
CA PRO A 233 -3.20 13.40 -3.32
C PRO A 233 -2.77 12.11 -2.62
N TYR A 234 -1.47 11.89 -2.46
CA TYR A 234 -0.90 10.72 -1.82
C TYR A 234 -0.19 11.04 -0.51
N GLY A 235 -0.21 10.09 0.39
CA GLY A 235 0.62 10.09 1.58
C GLY A 235 2.03 9.55 1.30
N VAL A 236 2.91 9.75 2.27
CA VAL A 236 4.30 9.32 2.26
C VAL A 236 4.59 8.56 3.55
N PRO A 237 5.19 7.36 3.50
CA PRO A 237 5.45 6.58 4.71
C PRO A 237 6.47 7.29 5.62
N ARG A 238 6.31 7.12 6.93
CA ARG A 238 7.16 7.78 7.94
C ARG A 238 8.63 7.40 7.83
N TRP A 239 8.92 6.19 7.37
CA TRP A 239 10.27 5.65 7.25
C TRP A 239 10.99 6.01 5.94
N ILE A 240 10.40 6.84 5.09
CA ILE A 240 11.04 7.22 3.81
C ILE A 240 12.36 7.96 4.01
N GLY A 241 12.48 8.79 5.06
CA GLY A 241 13.72 9.52 5.35
C GLY A 241 14.93 8.60 5.57
N PRO A 242 14.85 7.56 6.42
CA PRO A 242 15.93 6.60 6.62
C PRO A 242 16.04 5.49 5.54
N LEU A 243 15.34 5.57 4.41
CA LEU A 243 15.31 4.54 3.36
C LEU A 243 16.70 4.01 3.00
N ILE A 244 17.67 4.89 2.77
CA ILE A 244 19.06 4.51 2.42
C ILE A 244 19.70 3.66 3.52
N LYS A 245 19.45 3.98 4.78
CA LYS A 245 19.98 3.22 5.92
C LYS A 245 19.34 1.83 6.01
N ILE A 246 18.04 1.74 5.75
CA ILE A 246 17.30 0.46 5.76
C ILE A 246 17.86 -0.47 4.69
N ILE A 247 18.05 0.02 3.46
CA ILE A 247 18.64 -0.74 2.36
C ILE A 247 20.09 -1.14 2.69
N GLY A 248 20.87 -0.22 3.25
CA GLY A 248 22.28 -0.46 3.63
C GLY A 248 22.42 -1.53 4.72
N ASN A 249 21.56 -1.55 5.73
CA ASN A 249 21.55 -2.57 6.78
C ASN A 249 21.32 -3.97 6.19
N ARG A 250 20.35 -4.12 5.31
CA ARG A 250 20.10 -5.40 4.62
C ARG A 250 21.32 -5.89 3.84
N LYS A 251 22.01 -4.98 3.13
CA LYS A 251 23.22 -5.33 2.39
C LYS A 251 24.39 -5.70 3.30
N ALA A 252 24.49 -5.08 4.46
CA ALA A 252 25.47 -5.45 5.49
C ALA A 252 25.20 -6.86 6.03
N ASP A 253 23.95 -7.20 6.31
CA ASP A 253 23.54 -8.53 6.77
C ASP A 253 23.84 -9.62 5.69
N GLU A 254 23.53 -9.33 4.43
CA GLU A 254 23.86 -10.22 3.31
C GLU A 254 25.37 -10.43 3.16
N LEU A 255 26.16 -9.35 3.32
CA LEU A 255 27.64 -9.44 3.27
C LEU A 255 28.17 -10.28 4.42
N ASN A 256 27.67 -10.08 5.65
CA ASN A 256 28.04 -10.86 6.82
C ASN A 256 27.70 -12.34 6.64
N TYR A 257 26.49 -12.64 6.18
CA TYR A 257 26.07 -14.01 5.88
C TYR A 257 27.02 -14.68 4.87
N ARG A 258 27.31 -14.01 3.75
CA ARG A 258 28.24 -14.51 2.74
C ARG A 258 29.64 -14.73 3.31
N TYR A 259 30.12 -13.84 4.17
CA TYR A 259 31.41 -13.99 4.83
C TYR A 259 31.46 -15.24 5.72
N PHE A 260 30.44 -15.48 6.54
CA PHE A 260 30.38 -16.65 7.40
C PHE A 260 30.25 -17.96 6.60
N VAL A 261 29.47 -17.97 5.55
CA VAL A 261 29.29 -19.17 4.69
C VAL A 261 30.56 -19.49 3.90
N GLN A 262 31.21 -18.49 3.31
CA GLN A 262 32.41 -18.67 2.49
C GLN A 262 33.69 -18.80 3.34
N GLY A 263 33.77 -18.11 4.49
CA GLY A 263 34.92 -18.17 5.39
C GLY A 263 35.15 -19.56 6.01
N ARG A 264 34.12 -20.38 6.14
CA ARG A 264 34.24 -21.78 6.58
C ARG A 264 34.94 -22.70 5.58
N GLN A 265 34.96 -22.33 4.29
CA GLN A 265 35.61 -23.13 3.25
C GLN A 265 37.12 -22.91 3.16
N HIS A 266 37.63 -21.77 3.67
CA HIS A 266 39.08 -21.47 3.59
C HIS A 266 39.91 -21.97 4.78
N SER A 267 39.27 -22.42 5.87
CA SER A 267 40.01 -22.88 7.07
C SER A 267 40.28 -24.38 7.09
N SER A 268 39.79 -25.14 6.13
CA SER A 268 40.00 -26.61 6.06
C SER A 268 41.08 -27.11 5.11
N GLY A 269 41.90 -26.21 4.57
CA GLY A 269 42.84 -26.55 3.51
C GLY A 269 44.30 -26.17 3.74
N ASN A 270 44.87 -26.32 4.94
CA ASN A 270 46.34 -26.32 5.12
C ASN A 270 46.74 -26.96 6.45
N HIS A 271 46.64 -28.29 6.52
CA HIS A 271 47.48 -29.13 7.36
C HIS A 271 47.64 -30.46 6.66
N ALA A 272 48.67 -30.52 5.83
CA ALA A 272 49.42 -31.73 5.46
C ALA A 272 50.84 -31.31 5.04
#